data_2ec7a19b5c0d6d57784a48219983c76e
#
_entry.id   2ec7a19b5c0d6d57784a48219983c76e
#
_cell.length_a   1.000
_cell.length_b   1.000
_cell.length_c   1.000
_cell.angle_alpha   90.00
_cell.angle_beta   90.00
_cell.angle_gamma   90.00
#
_symmetry.space_group_name_H-M   'P 1'
#
loop_
_entity.id
_entity.type
_entity.pdbx_description
1 polymer ?
#
loop_
_entity_poly.entity_id
_entity_poly.type
_entity_poly.pdbx_seq_one_letter_code
_entity_poly.pdbx_strand_id
1 'polypeptide(L)'
;ALVNYIFTGNLPFNLSPPALRLFQEVITDRDFFEPLYRNYPLIYVTGPDERDVNLTISQINTHKIRGANTYVVAEENDKLLKNASTNPNEGQYYGWGYVMLPKTGDSLLTCFSATVVLQLLALRMSVRKMKKLDRLNMPDHGVHPDVPKNVSKSITVD
;
A
#
# COMPACT_ATOMS: atom_id res chain seq x y z
N ALA A 1 5.70 9.81 10.26
CA ALA A 1 5.55 10.35 11.63
C ALA A 1 4.32 9.74 12.31
N LEU A 2 3.13 9.92 11.75
CA LEU A 2 1.86 9.41 12.32
C LEU A 2 1.87 7.89 12.50
N VAL A 3 2.30 7.16 11.47
CA VAL A 3 2.41 5.69 11.49
C VAL A 3 3.37 5.23 12.60
N ASN A 4 4.50 5.91 12.75
CA ASN A 4 5.47 5.58 13.79
C ASN A 4 4.89 5.80 15.21
N TYR A 5 4.17 6.89 15.42
CA TYR A 5 3.49 7.15 16.70
C TYR A 5 2.43 6.09 17.03
N ILE A 6 1.62 5.70 16.07
CA ILE A 6 0.58 4.67 16.27
C ILE A 6 1.21 3.33 16.72
N PHE A 7 2.37 2.96 16.17
CA PHE A 7 3.01 1.68 16.49
C PHE A 7 3.98 1.73 17.67
N THR A 8 4.62 2.86 17.93
CA THR A 8 5.68 2.98 18.95
C THR A 8 5.33 3.88 20.12
N GLY A 9 4.26 4.67 20.00
CA GLY A 9 3.92 5.70 21.00
C GLY A 9 4.88 6.89 21.03
N ASN A 10 5.90 6.90 20.16
CA ASN A 10 6.92 7.96 20.14
C ASN A 10 6.76 8.87 18.92
N LEU A 11 6.68 10.18 19.18
CA LEU A 11 6.73 11.18 18.13
C LEU A 11 8.19 11.48 17.78
N PRO A 12 8.57 11.48 16.49
CA PRO A 12 9.94 11.75 16.06
C PRO A 12 10.33 13.25 16.14
N PHE A 13 9.44 14.11 16.66
CA PHE A 13 9.66 15.55 16.81
C PHE A 13 8.91 16.11 18.02
N ASN A 14 9.44 17.18 18.57
CA ASN A 14 8.81 17.88 19.68
C ASN A 14 7.67 18.75 19.16
N LEU A 15 6.44 18.38 19.52
CA LEU A 15 5.26 19.21 19.29
C LEU A 15 5.06 20.16 20.49
N SER A 16 4.58 21.37 20.21
CA SER A 16 4.08 22.25 21.28
C SER A 16 2.88 21.58 21.98
N PRO A 17 2.65 21.87 23.28
CA PRO A 17 1.54 21.26 24.01
C PRO A 17 0.17 21.37 23.34
N PRO A 18 -0.23 22.51 22.71
CA PRO A 18 -1.47 22.60 21.96
C PRO A 18 -1.50 21.69 20.72
N ALA A 19 -0.39 21.63 19.98
CA ALA A 19 -0.27 20.77 18.80
C ALA A 19 -0.27 19.29 19.17
N LEU A 20 0.30 18.94 20.32
CA LEU A 20 0.27 17.58 20.85
C LEU A 20 -1.15 17.15 21.22
N ARG A 21 -1.93 18.04 21.88
CA ARG A 21 -3.34 17.77 22.21
C ARG A 21 -4.16 17.55 20.95
N LEU A 22 -4.08 18.48 19.99
CA LEU A 22 -4.79 18.35 18.73
C LEU A 22 -4.42 17.05 18.01
N PHE A 23 -3.14 16.70 18.02
CA PHE A 23 -2.66 15.47 17.43
C PHE A 23 -3.21 14.22 18.15
N GLN A 24 -3.26 14.24 19.48
CA GLN A 24 -3.85 13.17 20.27
C GLN A 24 -5.36 13.05 20.04
N GLU A 25 -6.09 14.18 20.01
CA GLU A 25 -7.53 14.20 19.71
C GLU A 25 -7.82 13.61 18.34
N VAL A 26 -7.07 14.03 17.32
CA VAL A 26 -7.20 13.47 15.96
C VAL A 26 -6.89 11.98 15.92
N ILE A 27 -5.87 11.51 16.67
CA ILE A 27 -5.50 10.09 16.69
C ILE A 27 -6.50 9.23 17.45
N THR A 28 -7.13 9.78 18.49
CA THR A 28 -8.14 9.06 19.27
C THR A 28 -9.52 9.11 18.63
N ASP A 29 -9.71 9.97 17.64
CA ASP A 29 -10.94 10.01 16.86
C ASP A 29 -11.05 8.77 15.95
N ARG A 30 -11.76 7.79 16.45
CA ARG A 30 -12.00 6.52 15.78
C ARG A 30 -12.68 6.70 14.44
N ASP A 31 -13.60 7.66 14.34
CA ASP A 31 -14.37 7.93 13.13
C ASP A 31 -13.49 8.55 12.04
N PHE A 32 -12.45 9.28 12.42
CA PHE A 32 -11.45 9.81 11.49
C PHE A 32 -10.54 8.70 10.95
N PHE A 33 -10.11 7.77 11.81
CA PHE A 33 -9.18 6.72 11.41
C PHE A 33 -9.83 5.52 10.74
N GLU A 34 -11.07 5.21 11.07
CA GLU A 34 -11.77 4.08 10.50
C GLU A 34 -11.84 4.14 8.96
N PRO A 35 -12.16 5.29 8.33
CA PRO A 35 -12.09 5.43 6.88
C PRO A 35 -10.68 5.32 6.28
N LEU A 36 -9.65 5.72 7.04
CA LEU A 36 -8.26 5.60 6.60
C LEU A 36 -7.76 4.15 6.62
N TYR A 37 -8.30 3.34 7.51
CA TYR A 37 -7.97 1.92 7.60
C TYR A 37 -8.91 1.05 6.76
N ARG A 38 -10.12 1.52 6.46
CA ARG A 38 -11.02 0.83 5.55
C ARG A 38 -10.63 1.10 4.11
N ASN A 39 -10.54 0.04 3.34
CA ASN A 39 -10.19 0.09 1.92
C ASN A 39 -8.78 0.62 1.63
N TYR A 40 -7.90 0.63 2.62
CA TYR A 40 -6.49 0.94 2.40
C TYR A 40 -5.82 -0.17 1.58
N PRO A 41 -5.32 0.11 0.37
CA PRO A 41 -4.73 -0.91 -0.47
C PRO A 41 -3.32 -1.27 0.02
N LEU A 42 -3.09 -2.53 0.30
CA LEU A 42 -1.77 -3.09 0.59
C LEU A 42 -1.35 -4.00 -0.56
N ILE A 43 -0.15 -3.76 -1.07
CA ILE A 43 0.44 -4.58 -2.12
C ILE A 43 1.53 -5.44 -1.49
N TYR A 44 1.35 -6.75 -1.58
CA TYR A 44 2.31 -7.74 -1.11
C TYR A 44 3.08 -8.29 -2.30
N VAL A 45 4.39 -8.24 -2.21
CA VAL A 45 5.29 -8.89 -3.17
C VAL A 45 6.02 -9.98 -2.42
N THR A 46 5.96 -11.21 -2.92
CA THR A 46 6.64 -12.33 -2.28
C THR A 46 7.31 -13.24 -3.29
N GLY A 47 8.43 -13.83 -2.90
CA GLY A 47 9.13 -14.86 -3.65
C GLY A 47 8.41 -16.21 -3.58
N PRO A 48 8.91 -17.22 -4.32
CA PRO A 48 8.33 -18.55 -4.36
C PRO A 48 8.64 -19.41 -3.13
N ASP A 49 9.57 -18.99 -2.26
CA ASP A 49 9.98 -19.73 -1.09
C ASP A 49 8.83 -19.91 -0.09
N GLU A 50 8.64 -21.14 0.39
CA GLU A 50 7.54 -21.48 1.30
C GLU A 50 7.54 -20.63 2.58
N ARG A 51 8.72 -20.31 3.11
CA ARG A 51 8.87 -19.45 4.28
C ARG A 51 8.30 -18.06 4.02
N ASP A 52 8.66 -17.45 2.89
CA ASP A 52 8.25 -16.09 2.53
C ASP A 52 6.75 -16.04 2.23
N VAL A 53 6.23 -17.07 1.56
CA VAL A 53 4.80 -17.26 1.33
C VAL A 53 4.03 -17.31 2.65
N ASN A 54 4.49 -18.13 3.61
CA ASN A 54 3.82 -18.27 4.91
C ASN A 54 3.86 -16.97 5.74
N LEU A 55 4.98 -16.23 5.70
CA LEU A 55 5.09 -14.91 6.34
C LEU A 55 4.13 -13.91 5.69
N THR A 56 4.06 -13.90 4.37
CA THR A 56 3.14 -13.03 3.62
C THR A 56 1.68 -13.35 3.95
N ILE A 57 1.30 -14.62 4.02
CA ILE A 57 -0.04 -15.04 4.43
C ILE A 57 -0.39 -14.54 5.84
N SER A 58 0.55 -14.64 6.78
CA SER A 58 0.35 -14.12 8.13
C SER A 58 0.09 -12.61 8.13
N GLN A 59 0.84 -11.84 7.34
CA GLN A 59 0.63 -10.41 7.21
C GLN A 59 -0.68 -10.07 6.52
N ILE A 60 -1.04 -10.76 5.44
CA ILE A 60 -2.34 -10.60 4.76
C ILE A 60 -3.46 -10.77 5.77
N ASN A 61 -3.44 -11.86 6.55
CA ASN A 61 -4.48 -12.14 7.53
C ASN A 61 -4.55 -11.08 8.62
N THR A 62 -3.40 -10.57 9.08
CA THR A 62 -3.33 -9.50 10.08
C THR A 62 -3.96 -8.20 9.59
N HIS A 63 -3.70 -7.81 8.34
CA HIS A 63 -4.14 -6.52 7.83
C HIS A 63 -5.57 -6.53 7.29
N LYS A 64 -6.01 -7.62 6.66
CA LYS A 64 -7.38 -7.71 6.14
C LYS A 64 -8.44 -7.68 7.26
N ILE A 65 -8.16 -8.28 8.43
CA ILE A 65 -9.03 -8.19 9.61
C ILE A 65 -9.22 -6.74 10.07
N ARG A 66 -8.21 -5.90 9.82
CA ARG A 66 -8.23 -4.47 10.13
C ARG A 66 -8.84 -3.60 9.03
N GLY A 67 -9.42 -4.21 8.00
CA GLY A 67 -10.11 -3.51 6.92
C GLY A 67 -9.25 -3.15 5.72
N ALA A 68 -8.01 -3.64 5.62
CA ALA A 68 -7.18 -3.42 4.44
C ALA A 68 -7.66 -4.25 3.24
N ASN A 69 -7.63 -3.64 2.06
CA ASN A 69 -7.72 -4.36 0.80
C ASN A 69 -6.34 -4.95 0.46
N THR A 70 -6.29 -6.18 -0.03
CA THR A 70 -5.02 -6.88 -0.26
C THR A 70 -4.81 -7.22 -1.73
N TYR A 71 -3.66 -6.83 -2.25
CA TYR A 71 -3.23 -7.13 -3.61
C TYR A 71 -1.91 -7.87 -3.55
N VAL A 72 -1.82 -8.99 -4.24
CA VAL A 72 -0.63 -9.84 -4.22
C VAL A 72 0.02 -9.86 -5.59
N VAL A 73 1.33 -9.74 -5.61
CA VAL A 73 2.18 -9.90 -6.81
C VAL A 73 3.15 -11.04 -6.51
N ALA A 74 2.91 -12.20 -7.07
CA ALA A 74 3.69 -13.40 -6.80
C ALA A 74 3.53 -14.44 -7.91
N GLU A 75 4.38 -15.47 -7.90
CA GLU A 75 4.16 -16.67 -8.68
C GLU A 75 2.89 -17.40 -8.22
N GLU A 76 2.34 -18.28 -9.05
CA GLU A 76 1.15 -19.06 -8.72
C GLU A 76 1.32 -19.84 -7.43
N ASN A 77 0.44 -19.61 -6.46
CA ASN A 77 0.43 -20.30 -5.18
C ASN A 77 -0.99 -20.35 -4.62
N ASP A 78 -1.56 -21.55 -4.52
CA ASP A 78 -2.94 -21.77 -4.11
C ASP A 78 -3.20 -21.33 -2.67
N LYS A 79 -2.24 -21.54 -1.75
CA LYS A 79 -2.37 -21.11 -0.34
C LYS A 79 -2.47 -19.58 -0.26
N LEU A 80 -1.61 -18.89 -1.01
CA LEU A 80 -1.56 -17.44 -1.04
C LEU A 80 -2.83 -16.86 -1.70
N LEU A 81 -3.25 -17.41 -2.81
CA LEU A 81 -4.47 -17.03 -3.52
C LEU A 81 -5.71 -17.20 -2.62
N LYS A 82 -5.84 -18.36 -1.98
CA LYS A 82 -6.94 -18.65 -1.04
C LYS A 82 -6.98 -17.63 0.11
N ASN A 83 -5.82 -17.36 0.74
CA ASN A 83 -5.76 -16.42 1.85
C ASN A 83 -6.04 -14.98 1.42
N ALA A 84 -5.59 -14.56 0.24
CA ALA A 84 -5.87 -13.22 -0.28
C ALA A 84 -7.35 -13.06 -0.65
N SER A 85 -7.98 -14.07 -1.26
CA SER A 85 -9.36 -13.97 -1.75
C SER A 85 -10.43 -14.12 -0.66
N THR A 86 -10.11 -14.76 0.45
CA THR A 86 -11.10 -15.02 1.53
C THR A 86 -11.45 -13.73 2.27
N ASN A 87 -12.73 -13.32 2.25
CA ASN A 87 -13.20 -12.18 3.01
C ASN A 87 -13.11 -12.48 4.52
N PRO A 88 -12.46 -11.61 5.32
CA PRO A 88 -12.32 -11.80 6.75
C PRO A 88 -13.61 -11.57 7.54
N ASN A 89 -14.51 -10.74 7.01
CA ASN A 89 -15.73 -10.31 7.69
C ASN A 89 -16.92 -10.42 6.75
N GLU A 90 -17.89 -11.28 7.07
CA GLU A 90 -19.12 -11.37 6.31
C GLU A 90 -19.89 -10.04 6.35
N GLY A 91 -20.39 -9.62 5.19
CA GLY A 91 -21.17 -8.38 5.05
C GLY A 91 -20.36 -7.09 4.92
N GLN A 92 -19.04 -7.14 5.01
CA GLN A 92 -18.18 -5.97 4.74
C GLN A 92 -17.54 -6.06 3.36
N TYR A 93 -17.34 -4.90 2.73
CA TYR A 93 -16.59 -4.84 1.48
C TYR A 93 -15.12 -5.18 1.73
N TYR A 94 -14.61 -6.10 0.95
CA TYR A 94 -13.20 -6.46 0.93
C TYR A 94 -12.70 -6.53 -0.51
N GLY A 95 -11.77 -5.65 -0.87
CA GLY A 95 -11.12 -5.65 -2.17
C GLY A 95 -9.86 -6.51 -2.15
N TRP A 96 -9.71 -7.36 -3.14
CA TRP A 96 -8.50 -8.14 -3.31
C TRP A 96 -8.13 -8.31 -4.78
N GLY A 97 -6.88 -8.66 -5.03
CA GLY A 97 -6.39 -8.97 -6.37
C GLY A 97 -5.11 -9.77 -6.33
N TYR A 98 -4.87 -10.54 -7.38
CA TYR A 98 -3.66 -11.34 -7.54
C TYR A 98 -3.07 -11.09 -8.93
N VAL A 99 -1.85 -10.59 -8.99
CA VAL A 99 -1.07 -10.47 -10.21
C VAL A 99 -0.11 -11.65 -10.26
N MET A 100 -0.42 -12.59 -11.14
CA MET A 100 0.36 -13.80 -11.30
C MET A 100 1.62 -13.50 -12.12
N LEU A 101 2.77 -13.79 -11.54
CA LEU A 101 4.07 -13.71 -12.20
C LEU A 101 4.39 -15.02 -12.92
N PRO A 102 5.29 -15.00 -13.92
CA PRO A 102 5.80 -16.22 -14.53
C PRO A 102 6.42 -17.14 -13.47
N LYS A 103 6.14 -18.43 -13.56
CA LYS A 103 6.67 -19.43 -12.63
C LYS A 103 8.13 -19.70 -12.94
N THR A 104 9.01 -19.25 -12.10
CA THR A 104 10.47 -19.42 -12.22
C THR A 104 11.05 -20.28 -11.10
N GLY A 105 10.42 -20.27 -9.93
CA GLY A 105 10.94 -20.91 -8.72
C GLY A 105 12.20 -20.23 -8.18
N ASP A 106 12.51 -19.02 -8.67
CA ASP A 106 13.70 -18.26 -8.30
C ASP A 106 13.31 -16.88 -7.77
N SER A 107 13.71 -16.59 -6.51
CA SER A 107 13.35 -15.34 -5.83
C SER A 107 13.93 -14.10 -6.52
N LEU A 108 15.09 -14.20 -7.18
CA LEU A 108 15.69 -13.08 -7.90
C LEU A 108 14.90 -12.75 -9.16
N LEU A 109 14.53 -13.78 -9.95
CA LEU A 109 13.70 -13.59 -11.15
C LEU A 109 12.30 -13.07 -10.79
N THR A 110 11.73 -13.56 -9.68
CA THR A 110 10.47 -13.04 -9.14
C THR A 110 10.59 -11.55 -8.79
N CYS A 111 11.70 -11.13 -8.18
CA CYS A 111 11.95 -9.73 -7.84
C CYS A 111 11.99 -8.83 -9.10
N PHE A 112 12.69 -9.25 -10.15
CA PHE A 112 12.71 -8.51 -11.42
C PHE A 112 11.33 -8.41 -12.05
N SER A 113 10.60 -9.51 -12.12
CA SER A 113 9.24 -9.55 -12.68
C SER A 113 8.28 -8.66 -11.89
N ALA A 114 8.33 -8.70 -10.56
CA ALA A 114 7.54 -7.87 -9.68
C ALA A 114 7.88 -6.37 -9.87
N THR A 115 9.16 -6.03 -10.04
CA THR A 115 9.58 -4.65 -10.30
C THR A 115 8.93 -4.09 -11.56
N VAL A 116 8.88 -4.86 -12.64
CA VAL A 116 8.20 -4.44 -13.88
C VAL A 116 6.70 -4.19 -13.63
N VAL A 117 6.04 -5.09 -12.88
CA VAL A 117 4.62 -4.91 -12.52
C VAL A 117 4.40 -3.63 -11.71
N LEU A 118 5.26 -3.36 -10.72
CA LEU A 118 5.15 -2.15 -9.89
C LEU A 118 5.41 -0.88 -10.71
N GLN A 119 6.36 -0.90 -11.65
CA GLN A 119 6.61 0.22 -12.58
C GLN A 119 5.39 0.50 -13.46
N LEU A 120 4.77 -0.56 -14.03
CA LEU A 120 3.55 -0.42 -14.81
C LEU A 120 2.38 0.10 -13.97
N LEU A 121 2.26 -0.33 -12.72
CA LEU A 121 1.26 0.18 -11.78
C LEU A 121 1.48 1.68 -11.54
N ALA A 122 2.70 2.08 -11.22
CA ALA A 122 3.06 3.48 -10.99
C ALA A 122 2.73 4.36 -12.21
N LEU A 123 3.08 3.89 -13.40
CA LEU A 123 2.77 4.58 -14.67
C LEU A 123 1.25 4.75 -14.84
N ARG A 124 0.48 3.67 -14.67
CA ARG A 124 -0.99 3.72 -14.81
C ARG A 124 -1.65 4.62 -13.77
N MET A 125 -1.14 4.62 -12.54
CA MET A 125 -1.62 5.52 -11.48
C MET A 125 -1.34 6.98 -11.84
N SER A 126 -0.14 7.29 -12.36
CA SER A 126 0.24 8.63 -12.82
C SER A 126 -0.69 9.13 -13.92
N VAL A 127 -0.96 8.30 -14.92
CA VAL A 127 -1.91 8.63 -16.01
C VAL A 127 -3.32 8.91 -15.48
N ARG A 128 -3.79 8.07 -14.55
CA ARG A 128 -5.13 8.25 -13.95
C ARG A 128 -5.20 9.52 -13.11
N LYS A 129 -4.15 9.80 -12.34
CA LYS A 129 -4.06 11.03 -11.54
C LYS A 129 -4.08 12.25 -12.44
N MET A 130 -3.28 12.28 -13.50
CA MET A 130 -3.28 13.37 -14.49
C MET A 130 -4.69 13.62 -15.05
N LYS A 131 -5.34 12.57 -15.58
CA LYS A 131 -6.70 12.68 -16.11
C LYS A 131 -7.73 13.20 -15.10
N LYS A 132 -7.55 12.87 -13.81
CA LYS A 132 -8.41 13.38 -12.74
C LYS A 132 -8.16 14.88 -12.51
N LEU A 133 -6.91 15.31 -12.50
CA LEU A 133 -6.52 16.70 -12.30
C LEU A 133 -6.98 17.58 -13.47
N ASP A 134 -6.87 17.07 -14.71
CA ASP A 134 -7.41 17.71 -15.92
C ASP A 134 -8.92 17.94 -15.78
N ARG A 135 -9.67 16.94 -15.34
CA ARG A 135 -11.13 17.07 -15.12
C ARG A 135 -11.50 18.07 -14.03
N LEU A 136 -10.62 18.29 -13.07
CA LEU A 136 -10.79 19.27 -12.00
C LEU A 136 -10.30 20.68 -12.40
N ASN A 137 -9.90 20.88 -13.66
CA ASN A 137 -9.32 22.13 -14.17
C ASN A 137 -8.16 22.66 -13.31
N MET A 138 -7.29 21.78 -12.86
CA MET A 138 -6.07 22.13 -12.11
C MET A 138 -4.90 22.24 -13.07
N PRO A 139 -4.49 23.46 -13.52
CA PRO A 139 -3.60 23.61 -14.65
C PRO A 139 -2.14 23.21 -14.35
N ASP A 140 -1.68 23.38 -13.14
CA ASP A 140 -0.23 23.23 -12.79
C ASP A 140 0.10 21.91 -12.11
N HIS A 141 -0.48 20.82 -12.56
CA HIS A 141 -0.25 19.50 -11.94
C HIS A 141 0.98 18.74 -12.44
N GLY A 142 1.79 19.37 -13.30
CA GLY A 142 2.92 18.73 -13.96
C GLY A 142 2.54 17.86 -15.15
N VAL A 143 3.52 17.65 -16.02
CA VAL A 143 3.32 16.83 -17.22
C VAL A 143 3.53 15.37 -16.88
N HIS A 144 2.65 14.52 -17.36
CA HIS A 144 2.91 13.09 -17.42
C HIS A 144 4.21 12.85 -18.25
N PRO A 145 5.17 12.11 -17.79
CA PRO A 145 5.27 11.20 -16.62
C PRO A 145 5.97 11.80 -15.39
N ASP A 146 5.92 13.11 -15.19
CA ASP A 146 6.69 13.77 -14.13
C ASP A 146 6.13 13.57 -12.70
N VAL A 147 4.91 13.05 -12.59
CA VAL A 147 4.32 12.76 -11.28
C VAL A 147 5.17 11.81 -10.44
N PRO A 148 5.80 10.74 -11.00
CA PRO A 148 6.76 9.93 -10.26
C PRO A 148 8.08 10.65 -9.95
N LYS A 149 8.54 11.53 -10.84
CA LYS A 149 9.79 12.30 -10.65
C LYS A 149 9.73 13.24 -9.44
N ASN A 150 8.57 13.80 -9.14
CA ASN A 150 8.42 14.68 -7.99
C ASN A 150 8.62 13.97 -6.65
N VAL A 151 8.41 12.65 -6.61
CA VAL A 151 8.73 11.83 -5.43
C VAL A 151 10.22 11.55 -5.34
N SER A 152 10.91 11.36 -6.47
CA SER A 152 12.35 11.07 -6.49
C SER A 152 13.22 12.31 -6.32
N LYS A 153 12.76 13.51 -6.70
CA LYS A 153 13.49 14.76 -6.47
C LYS A 153 13.69 15.11 -5.00
N SER A 154 12.87 14.55 -4.12
CA SER A 154 13.07 14.72 -2.68
C SER A 154 14.18 13.86 -2.09
N ILE A 155 14.79 12.99 -2.89
CA ILE A 155 15.83 12.04 -2.46
C ILE A 155 17.23 12.51 -2.93
N THR A 156 17.27 13.34 -3.96
CA THR A 156 18.51 13.93 -4.47
C THR A 156 18.64 15.37 -4.01
N VAL A 157 18.89 15.55 -2.73
CA VAL A 157 19.36 16.84 -2.22
C VAL A 157 20.84 16.69 -1.96
N ASP A 158 21.62 17.51 -2.64
CA ASP A 158 23.04 17.70 -2.41
C ASP A 158 23.36 18.10 -0.98
#